data_4131b01bc86664c9681dc58b43c202b2
#
_entry.id   4131b01bc86664c9681dc58b43c202b2
#
_cell.length_a   1.000
_cell.length_b   1.000
_cell.length_c   1.000
_cell.angle_alpha   90.00
_cell.angle_beta   90.00
_cell.angle_gamma   90.00
#
_symmetry.space_group_name_H-M   'P 1'
#
loop_
_entity.id
_entity.type
_entity.pdbx_description
1 polymer ?
#
loop_
_entity_poly.entity_id
_entity_poly.type
_entity_poly.pdbx_seq_one_letter_code
_entity_poly.pdbx_strand_id
1 'polypeptide(L)'
;MRDLKRGIVYAAREGYFTSPDGVRIEPGFQIYVGFRNYLDVVTNPRIRADFTRVFGWTVAWSFLTVFFSFWVGLVLAYLLNDPYVRGRFFYRSLLIIPYAMPAFISALVWAGLFNTDLGVINRIISELFGTKVRWLQEPMWARAALIFINVWLTYPYMMIVSLGALQSIPKEMYEAARVDGATGWQRFWTITMPLLWVSVAPLLIGSFAFTFNNFTIIWLVTAGRPAVLGAATPAGVTDILISWTYRLAFEGDRGNQLGLASAVSILIFVIIATISAVNFRFTRALEDVSRGV
;
A
#
# COMPACT_ATOMS: atom_id res chain seq x y z
N MET A 1 26.41 -30.87 -21.36
CA MET A 1 27.73 -30.22 -21.29
C MET A 1 28.70 -31.13 -20.56
N ARG A 2 29.95 -31.23 -20.96
CA ARG A 2 30.94 -32.12 -20.34
C ARG A 2 32.08 -31.24 -19.81
N ASP A 3 32.38 -31.33 -18.55
CA ASP A 3 33.60 -30.72 -17.98
C ASP A 3 34.80 -31.57 -18.39
N LEU A 4 35.66 -30.99 -19.22
CA LEU A 4 36.83 -31.68 -19.76
C LEU A 4 37.92 -31.92 -18.71
N LYS A 5 37.95 -31.15 -17.60
CA LYS A 5 38.94 -31.33 -16.54
C LYS A 5 38.52 -32.35 -15.50
N ARG A 6 37.24 -32.45 -15.19
CA ARG A 6 36.69 -33.32 -14.15
C ARG A 6 35.94 -34.53 -14.70
N GLY A 7 35.75 -34.63 -16.03
CA GLY A 7 35.03 -35.71 -16.68
C GLY A 7 33.53 -35.79 -16.36
N ILE A 8 32.98 -34.81 -15.65
CA ILE A 8 31.59 -34.81 -15.21
C ILE A 8 30.69 -34.41 -16.38
N VAL A 9 29.64 -35.19 -16.61
CA VAL A 9 28.62 -34.88 -17.61
C VAL A 9 27.45 -34.16 -16.94
N TYR A 10 27.23 -32.93 -17.31
CA TYR A 10 26.10 -32.12 -16.83
C TYR A 10 24.89 -32.28 -17.75
N ALA A 11 23.77 -32.69 -17.19
CA ALA A 11 22.51 -32.78 -17.91
C ALA A 11 21.77 -31.41 -17.87
N ALA A 12 21.15 -31.04 -18.98
CA ALA A 12 20.29 -29.86 -19.04
C ALA A 12 18.93 -30.17 -18.36
N ARG A 13 18.66 -29.62 -17.21
CA ARG A 13 17.40 -29.81 -16.47
C ARG A 13 16.90 -28.47 -15.90
N GLU A 14 15.64 -28.17 -16.12
CA GLU A 14 14.95 -27.02 -15.53
C GLU A 14 15.68 -25.67 -15.64
N GLY A 15 16.35 -25.44 -16.78
CA GLY A 15 17.08 -24.21 -17.03
C GLY A 15 18.50 -24.14 -16.47
N TYR A 16 19.01 -25.25 -15.89
CA TYR A 16 20.37 -25.35 -15.37
C TYR A 16 21.10 -26.58 -15.94
N PHE A 17 22.39 -26.48 -16.01
CA PHE A 17 23.26 -27.66 -16.24
C PHE A 17 23.53 -28.29 -14.87
N THR A 18 22.98 -29.46 -14.61
CA THR A 18 23.06 -30.13 -13.30
C THR A 18 23.95 -31.38 -13.42
N SER A 19 24.89 -31.52 -12.48
CA SER A 19 25.72 -32.73 -12.34
C SER A 19 24.88 -33.92 -11.83
N PRO A 20 25.38 -35.16 -11.92
CA PRO A 20 24.74 -36.33 -11.31
C PRO A 20 24.54 -36.18 -9.79
N ASP A 21 25.43 -35.44 -9.14
CA ASP A 21 25.41 -35.15 -7.68
C ASP A 21 24.50 -33.98 -7.31
N GLY A 22 23.73 -33.41 -8.27
CA GLY A 22 22.79 -32.32 -8.03
C GLY A 22 23.40 -30.91 -8.02
N VAL A 23 24.70 -30.76 -8.30
CA VAL A 23 25.34 -29.43 -8.35
C VAL A 23 24.93 -28.72 -9.65
N ARG A 24 24.43 -27.48 -9.51
CA ARG A 24 24.01 -26.64 -10.63
C ARG A 24 25.12 -25.69 -11.05
N ILE A 25 25.28 -25.51 -12.36
CA ILE A 25 26.21 -24.52 -12.94
C ILE A 25 25.43 -23.28 -13.32
N GLU A 26 25.90 -22.13 -12.86
CA GLU A 26 25.43 -20.80 -13.28
C GLU A 26 26.40 -20.19 -14.32
N PRO A 27 25.89 -19.38 -15.26
CA PRO A 27 24.49 -19.08 -15.51
C PRO A 27 23.74 -20.25 -16.15
N GLY A 28 22.42 -20.39 -15.80
CA GLY A 28 21.54 -21.34 -16.45
C GLY A 28 21.17 -20.91 -17.87
N PHE A 29 20.20 -21.60 -18.47
CA PHE A 29 19.66 -21.28 -19.80
C PHE A 29 18.15 -21.03 -19.71
N GLN A 30 17.62 -20.23 -20.63
CA GLN A 30 16.20 -19.92 -20.68
C GLN A 30 15.40 -21.12 -21.21
N ILE A 31 14.29 -21.41 -20.54
CA ILE A 31 13.31 -22.39 -20.97
C ILE A 31 11.93 -21.76 -21.10
N TYR A 32 11.20 -22.16 -22.12
CA TYR A 32 9.82 -21.76 -22.28
C TYR A 32 8.92 -22.62 -21.40
N VAL A 33 8.28 -22.03 -20.39
CA VAL A 33 7.40 -22.74 -19.44
C VAL A 33 5.90 -22.49 -19.69
N GLY A 34 5.56 -21.65 -20.67
CA GLY A 34 4.18 -21.29 -21.00
C GLY A 34 3.46 -20.70 -19.79
N PHE A 35 2.26 -21.21 -19.51
CA PHE A 35 1.42 -20.76 -18.38
C PHE A 35 1.75 -21.45 -17.05
N ARG A 36 2.79 -22.26 -16.95
CA ARG A 36 3.11 -23.04 -15.74
C ARG A 36 3.24 -22.16 -14.50
N ASN A 37 3.92 -21.02 -14.58
CA ASN A 37 4.08 -20.12 -13.43
C ASN A 37 2.75 -19.58 -12.92
N TYR A 38 1.78 -19.32 -13.78
CA TYR A 38 0.42 -18.90 -13.37
C TYR A 38 -0.32 -20.04 -12.67
N LEU A 39 -0.19 -21.26 -13.22
CA LEU A 39 -0.77 -22.44 -12.59
C LEU A 39 -0.12 -22.71 -11.23
N ASP A 40 1.18 -22.57 -11.11
CA ASP A 40 1.92 -22.77 -9.85
C ASP A 40 1.46 -21.80 -8.75
N VAL A 41 1.12 -20.55 -9.07
CA VAL A 41 0.54 -19.60 -8.10
C VAL A 41 -0.78 -20.11 -7.53
N VAL A 42 -1.59 -20.83 -8.33
CA VAL A 42 -2.92 -21.30 -7.91
C VAL A 42 -2.89 -22.71 -7.35
N THR A 43 -2.09 -23.62 -7.97
CA THR A 43 -2.11 -25.06 -7.69
C THR A 43 -1.05 -25.52 -6.70
N ASN A 44 0.11 -24.85 -6.65
CA ASN A 44 1.16 -25.21 -5.69
C ASN A 44 0.78 -24.69 -4.28
N PRO A 45 0.52 -25.59 -3.30
CA PRO A 45 -0.01 -25.18 -2.00
C PRO A 45 0.89 -24.18 -1.26
N ARG A 46 2.22 -24.30 -1.44
CA ARG A 46 3.20 -23.45 -0.75
C ARG A 46 3.24 -22.04 -1.36
N ILE A 47 3.32 -21.94 -2.68
CA ILE A 47 3.34 -20.66 -3.40
C ILE A 47 2.00 -19.94 -3.21
N ARG A 48 0.89 -20.69 -3.30
CA ARG A 48 -0.46 -20.16 -3.06
C ARG A 48 -0.62 -19.59 -1.65
N ALA A 49 -0.07 -20.25 -0.63
CA ALA A 49 -0.13 -19.76 0.75
C ALA A 49 0.60 -18.43 0.90
N ASP A 50 1.79 -18.29 0.34
CA ASP A 50 2.55 -17.05 0.35
C ASP A 50 1.84 -15.95 -0.43
N PHE A 51 1.36 -16.26 -1.66
CA PHE A 51 0.58 -15.33 -2.47
C PHE A 51 -0.66 -14.82 -1.75
N THR A 52 -1.46 -15.71 -1.19
CA THR A 52 -2.71 -15.33 -0.49
C THR A 52 -2.42 -14.44 0.73
N ARG A 53 -1.35 -14.74 1.48
CA ARG A 53 -0.92 -13.94 2.63
C ARG A 53 -0.50 -12.53 2.19
N VAL A 54 0.37 -12.44 1.19
CA VAL A 54 0.87 -11.17 0.67
C VAL A 54 -0.25 -10.37 0.01
N PHE A 55 -1.12 -11.02 -0.77
CA PHE A 55 -2.31 -10.39 -1.36
C PHE A 55 -3.25 -9.84 -0.30
N GLY A 56 -3.59 -10.65 0.70
CA GLY A 56 -4.46 -10.22 1.80
C GLY A 56 -3.91 -9.01 2.56
N TRP A 57 -2.60 -9.02 2.83
CA TRP A 57 -1.94 -7.86 3.43
C TRP A 57 -1.92 -6.65 2.47
N THR A 58 -1.67 -6.83 1.17
CA THR A 58 -1.69 -5.74 0.19
C THR A 58 -3.05 -5.03 0.16
N VAL A 59 -4.14 -5.81 0.17
CA VAL A 59 -5.49 -5.27 0.24
C VAL A 59 -5.74 -4.55 1.57
N ALA A 60 -5.38 -5.17 2.70
CA ALA A 60 -5.54 -4.57 4.02
C ALA A 60 -4.71 -3.28 4.17
N TRP A 61 -3.46 -3.29 3.74
CA TRP A 61 -2.58 -2.13 3.70
C TRP A 61 -3.18 -0.96 2.92
N SER A 62 -3.64 -1.23 1.69
CA SER A 62 -4.21 -0.21 0.82
C SER A 62 -5.52 0.35 1.39
N PHE A 63 -6.40 -0.54 1.85
CA PHE A 63 -7.68 -0.15 2.44
C PHE A 63 -7.49 0.67 3.71
N LEU A 64 -6.71 0.17 4.67
CA LEU A 64 -6.51 0.85 5.96
C LEU A 64 -5.82 2.21 5.78
N THR A 65 -4.83 2.29 4.90
CA THR A 65 -4.17 3.57 4.61
C THR A 65 -5.16 4.58 4.04
N VAL A 66 -5.91 4.22 3.01
CA VAL A 66 -6.88 5.13 2.38
C VAL A 66 -7.99 5.50 3.36
N PHE A 67 -8.50 4.52 4.10
CA PHE A 67 -9.53 4.74 5.11
C PHE A 67 -9.08 5.76 6.18
N PHE A 68 -7.96 5.53 6.82
CA PHE A 68 -7.48 6.45 7.86
C PHE A 68 -7.05 7.81 7.29
N SER A 69 -6.40 7.85 6.12
CA SER A 69 -6.04 9.11 5.47
C SER A 69 -7.26 9.95 5.12
N PHE A 70 -8.32 9.31 4.61
CA PHE A 70 -9.57 9.98 4.31
C PHE A 70 -10.21 10.58 5.56
N TRP A 71 -10.36 9.80 6.63
CA TRP A 71 -10.99 10.28 7.85
C TRP A 71 -10.17 11.38 8.53
N VAL A 72 -8.86 11.24 8.62
CA VAL A 72 -7.98 12.30 9.15
C VAL A 72 -8.09 13.55 8.27
N GLY A 73 -7.98 13.39 6.95
CA GLY A 73 -8.11 14.49 6.00
C GLY A 73 -9.48 15.18 6.08
N LEU A 74 -10.57 14.42 6.15
CA LEU A 74 -11.93 14.93 6.24
C LEU A 74 -12.16 15.72 7.53
N VAL A 75 -11.72 15.19 8.67
CA VAL A 75 -11.84 15.89 9.97
C VAL A 75 -11.11 17.21 9.92
N LEU A 76 -9.87 17.23 9.42
CA LEU A 76 -9.10 18.46 9.28
C LEU A 76 -9.74 19.43 8.28
N ALA A 77 -10.23 18.93 7.14
CA ALA A 77 -10.94 19.73 6.15
C ALA A 77 -12.22 20.35 6.74
N TYR A 78 -12.99 19.57 7.49
CA TYR A 78 -14.23 20.04 8.13
C TYR A 78 -13.95 21.15 9.15
N LEU A 79 -12.93 20.96 10.02
CA LEU A 79 -12.52 21.97 11.00
C LEU A 79 -12.00 23.25 10.31
N LEU A 80 -11.17 23.10 9.27
CA LEU A 80 -10.57 24.24 8.57
C LEU A 80 -11.49 24.89 7.53
N ASN A 81 -12.66 24.32 7.26
CA ASN A 81 -13.68 24.91 6.41
C ASN A 81 -14.50 25.98 7.15
N ASP A 82 -14.51 25.93 8.49
CA ASP A 82 -15.22 26.90 9.30
C ASP A 82 -14.58 28.31 9.15
N PRO A 83 -15.37 29.33 8.74
CA PRO A 83 -14.88 30.71 8.59
C PRO A 83 -14.45 31.35 9.90
N TYR A 84 -14.93 30.87 11.05
CA TYR A 84 -14.59 31.42 12.38
C TYR A 84 -13.22 30.95 12.89
N VAL A 85 -12.59 29.96 12.26
CA VAL A 85 -11.24 29.52 12.64
C VAL A 85 -10.21 30.57 12.22
N ARG A 86 -9.66 31.26 13.22
CA ARG A 86 -8.59 32.25 13.01
C ARG A 86 -7.30 31.55 12.58
N GLY A 87 -6.63 32.12 11.58
CA GLY A 87 -5.36 31.57 11.09
C GLY A 87 -5.49 30.31 10.22
N ARG A 88 -6.67 29.99 9.70
CA ARG A 88 -6.92 28.77 8.89
C ARG A 88 -5.95 28.61 7.72
N PHE A 89 -5.49 29.68 7.08
CA PHE A 89 -4.51 29.63 6.01
C PHE A 89 -3.14 29.11 6.50
N PHE A 90 -2.70 29.58 7.67
CA PHE A 90 -1.45 29.12 8.28
C PHE A 90 -1.54 27.63 8.64
N TYR A 91 -2.61 27.19 9.27
CA TYR A 91 -2.81 25.76 9.58
C TYR A 91 -2.88 24.90 8.33
N ARG A 92 -3.58 25.32 7.29
CA ARG A 92 -3.60 24.61 6.00
C ARG A 92 -2.20 24.47 5.42
N SER A 93 -1.42 25.54 5.37
CA SER A 93 -0.04 25.51 4.87
C SER A 93 0.85 24.58 5.68
N LEU A 94 0.73 24.59 7.01
CA LEU A 94 1.49 23.69 7.89
C LEU A 94 1.12 22.22 7.68
N LEU A 95 -0.18 21.92 7.58
CA LEU A 95 -0.68 20.55 7.43
C LEU A 95 -0.41 19.95 6.05
N ILE A 96 -0.08 20.76 5.04
CA ILE A 96 0.31 20.27 3.70
C ILE A 96 1.78 19.87 3.64
N ILE A 97 2.62 20.28 4.60
CA ILE A 97 4.07 20.02 4.58
C ILE A 97 4.40 18.53 4.33
N PRO A 98 3.76 17.54 4.98
CA PRO A 98 4.10 16.14 4.72
C PRO A 98 3.94 15.72 3.25
N TYR A 99 2.94 16.26 2.57
CA TYR A 99 2.69 15.96 1.15
C TYR A 99 3.71 16.63 0.21
N ALA A 100 4.27 17.77 0.62
CA ALA A 100 5.29 18.48 -0.14
C ALA A 100 6.68 17.84 -0.02
N MET A 101 6.90 16.96 0.97
CA MET A 101 8.18 16.28 1.16
C MET A 101 8.30 15.06 0.21
N PRO A 102 9.48 14.82 -0.40
CA PRO A 102 9.70 13.61 -1.16
C PRO A 102 9.45 12.35 -0.31
N ALA A 103 8.57 11.47 -0.78
CA ALA A 103 8.13 10.30 -0.01
C ALA A 103 9.28 9.38 0.43
N PHE A 104 10.32 9.24 -0.40
CA PHE A 104 11.48 8.41 -0.05
C PHE A 104 12.30 8.99 1.12
N ILE A 105 12.47 10.32 1.20
CA ILE A 105 13.13 10.98 2.33
C ILE A 105 12.32 10.77 3.59
N SER A 106 11.02 11.02 3.52
CA SER A 106 10.11 10.83 4.65
C SER A 106 10.12 9.39 5.16
N ALA A 107 10.12 8.40 4.24
CA ALA A 107 10.20 6.99 4.61
C ALA A 107 11.46 6.66 5.40
N LEU A 108 12.63 7.14 4.96
CA LEU A 108 13.90 6.93 5.64
C LEU A 108 13.98 7.63 7.00
N VAL A 109 13.46 8.86 7.09
CA VAL A 109 13.38 9.59 8.37
C VAL A 109 12.50 8.84 9.36
N TRP A 110 11.30 8.40 8.94
CA TRP A 110 10.40 7.63 9.79
C TRP A 110 10.99 6.28 10.20
N ALA A 111 11.70 5.58 9.29
CA ALA A 111 12.40 4.34 9.63
C ALA A 111 13.45 4.59 10.74
N GLY A 112 14.16 5.71 10.68
CA GLY A 112 15.09 6.13 11.74
C GLY A 112 14.37 6.47 13.06
N LEU A 113 13.24 7.18 13.01
CA LEU A 113 12.43 7.53 14.20
C LEU A 113 11.85 6.29 14.90
N PHE A 114 11.47 5.25 14.13
CA PHE A 114 10.97 3.97 14.62
C PHE A 114 12.07 2.96 14.97
N ASN A 115 13.36 3.34 14.86
CA ASN A 115 14.45 2.45 15.28
C ASN A 115 14.32 2.08 16.76
N THR A 116 14.51 0.79 17.07
CA THR A 116 14.29 0.27 18.43
C THR A 116 15.24 0.86 19.47
N ASP A 117 16.51 1.08 19.09
CA ASP A 117 17.54 1.48 20.04
C ASP A 117 17.89 2.98 19.96
N LEU A 118 17.95 3.53 18.76
CA LEU A 118 18.35 4.91 18.50
C LEU A 118 17.17 5.84 18.18
N GLY A 119 15.96 5.29 17.95
CA GLY A 119 14.80 6.06 17.51
C GLY A 119 14.23 6.95 18.62
N VAL A 120 13.92 8.19 18.25
CA VAL A 120 13.35 9.19 19.18
C VAL A 120 12.01 8.71 19.77
N ILE A 121 11.19 8.00 19.00
CA ILE A 121 9.89 7.48 19.46
C ILE A 121 10.10 6.51 20.64
N ASN A 122 11.02 5.56 20.52
CA ASN A 122 11.31 4.62 21.60
C ASN A 122 12.01 5.29 22.78
N ARG A 123 12.77 6.33 22.57
CA ARG A 123 13.36 7.13 23.65
C ARG A 123 12.27 7.74 24.52
N ILE A 124 11.28 8.38 23.90
CA ILE A 124 10.13 8.97 24.61
C ILE A 124 9.31 7.88 25.32
N ILE A 125 9.01 6.77 24.64
CA ILE A 125 8.26 5.65 25.23
C ILE A 125 9.01 5.05 26.42
N SER A 126 10.32 4.87 26.31
CA SER A 126 11.15 4.33 27.38
C SER A 126 11.21 5.26 28.60
N GLU A 127 11.26 6.58 28.39
CA GLU A 127 11.23 7.58 29.46
C GLU A 127 9.86 7.62 30.17
N LEU A 128 8.76 7.45 29.44
CA LEU A 128 7.40 7.53 30.00
C LEU A 128 6.89 6.21 30.61
N PHE A 129 7.22 5.09 29.98
CA PHE A 129 6.62 3.78 30.29
C PHE A 129 7.65 2.71 30.69
N GLY A 130 8.96 3.02 30.67
CA GLY A 130 10.03 2.07 31.02
C GLY A 130 10.20 0.90 30.05
N THR A 131 9.57 0.94 28.86
CA THR A 131 9.58 -0.15 27.87
C THR A 131 10.01 0.35 26.50
N LYS A 132 10.51 -0.58 25.65
CA LYS A 132 10.80 -0.30 24.25
C LYS A 132 9.88 -1.13 23.35
N VAL A 133 9.37 -0.54 22.29
CA VAL A 133 8.58 -1.24 21.26
C VAL A 133 9.48 -1.60 20.09
N ARG A 134 9.40 -2.83 19.62
CA ARG A 134 10.17 -3.33 18.48
C ARG A 134 9.41 -3.05 17.17
N TRP A 135 9.27 -1.77 16.85
CA TRP A 135 8.41 -1.26 15.78
C TRP A 135 8.59 -1.95 14.43
N LEU A 136 9.83 -2.21 14.01
CA LEU A 136 10.11 -2.75 12.68
C LEU A 136 10.45 -4.24 12.68
N GLN A 137 10.58 -4.86 13.86
CA GLN A 137 10.97 -6.25 14.03
C GLN A 137 9.79 -7.18 14.36
N GLU A 138 8.72 -6.64 14.95
CA GLU A 138 7.53 -7.41 15.28
C GLU A 138 6.44 -7.23 14.22
N PRO A 139 5.80 -8.32 13.74
CA PRO A 139 4.86 -8.29 12.62
C PRO A 139 3.75 -7.25 12.74
N MET A 140 3.13 -7.17 13.90
CA MET A 140 1.99 -6.26 14.13
C MET A 140 2.44 -4.80 14.15
N TRP A 141 3.52 -4.51 14.88
CA TRP A 141 4.06 -3.16 14.98
C TRP A 141 4.64 -2.66 13.66
N ALA A 142 5.29 -3.54 12.89
CA ALA A 142 5.82 -3.19 11.57
C ALA A 142 4.69 -2.80 10.59
N ARG A 143 3.59 -3.52 10.60
CA ARG A 143 2.39 -3.18 9.83
C ARG A 143 1.75 -1.87 10.29
N ALA A 144 1.63 -1.68 11.60
CA ALA A 144 1.08 -0.45 12.17
C ALA A 144 1.95 0.78 11.85
N ALA A 145 3.26 0.67 11.97
CA ALA A 145 4.21 1.73 11.63
C ALA A 145 4.10 2.12 10.15
N LEU A 146 4.04 1.14 9.24
CA LEU A 146 3.86 1.39 7.82
C LEU A 146 2.55 2.13 7.52
N ILE A 147 1.42 1.68 8.08
CA ILE A 147 0.13 2.36 7.92
C ILE A 147 0.22 3.80 8.42
N PHE A 148 0.78 4.00 9.60
CA PHE A 148 0.95 5.33 10.19
C PHE A 148 1.77 6.26 9.28
N ILE A 149 2.93 5.80 8.80
CA ILE A 149 3.80 6.57 7.91
C ILE A 149 3.05 6.97 6.63
N ASN A 150 2.37 6.01 6.02
CA ASN A 150 1.68 6.28 4.76
C ASN A 150 0.44 7.17 4.96
N VAL A 151 -0.28 7.03 6.07
CA VAL A 151 -1.36 7.94 6.45
C VAL A 151 -0.80 9.35 6.64
N TRP A 152 0.32 9.51 7.34
CA TRP A 152 0.97 10.80 7.54
C TRP A 152 1.37 11.47 6.22
N LEU A 153 1.80 10.70 5.23
CA LEU A 153 2.14 11.22 3.90
C LEU A 153 0.92 11.59 3.05
N THR A 154 -0.21 10.89 3.24
CA THR A 154 -1.35 10.95 2.31
C THR A 154 -2.56 11.72 2.85
N TYR A 155 -2.69 11.90 4.19
CA TYR A 155 -3.81 12.67 4.75
C TYR A 155 -3.93 14.11 4.20
N PRO A 156 -2.81 14.83 3.86
CA PRO A 156 -2.96 16.19 3.38
C PRO A 156 -3.63 16.26 2.00
N TYR A 157 -3.37 15.26 1.14
CA TYR A 157 -4.09 15.12 -0.13
C TYR A 157 -5.59 14.92 0.12
N MET A 158 -5.95 14.02 1.03
CA MET A 158 -7.35 13.78 1.39
C MET A 158 -8.00 15.00 2.03
N MET A 159 -7.25 15.79 2.80
CA MET A 159 -7.71 17.08 3.35
C MET A 159 -8.03 18.07 2.24
N ILE A 160 -7.16 18.23 1.25
CA ILE A 160 -7.37 19.16 0.14
C ILE A 160 -8.60 18.76 -0.67
N VAL A 161 -8.69 17.47 -1.04
CA VAL A 161 -9.81 16.92 -1.80
C VAL A 161 -11.13 17.08 -1.05
N SER A 162 -11.15 16.73 0.24
CA SER A 162 -12.35 16.88 1.08
C SER A 162 -12.74 18.35 1.25
N LEU A 163 -11.76 19.24 1.41
CA LEU A 163 -12.01 20.69 1.53
C LEU A 163 -12.64 21.25 0.25
N GLY A 164 -12.15 20.85 -0.93
CA GLY A 164 -12.74 21.23 -2.21
C GLY A 164 -14.18 20.73 -2.35
N ALA A 165 -14.43 19.48 -1.98
CA ALA A 165 -15.76 18.89 -1.99
C ALA A 165 -16.71 19.57 -1.00
N LEU A 166 -16.25 19.92 0.21
CA LEU A 166 -17.05 20.67 1.19
C LEU A 166 -17.41 22.07 0.70
N GLN A 167 -16.52 22.73 -0.02
CA GLN A 167 -16.73 24.07 -0.56
C GLN A 167 -17.66 24.12 -1.77
N SER A 168 -17.86 22.99 -2.44
CA SER A 168 -18.81 22.88 -3.58
C SER A 168 -20.27 22.75 -3.14
N ILE A 169 -20.52 22.43 -1.85
CA ILE A 169 -21.88 22.29 -1.33
C ILE A 169 -22.52 23.67 -1.11
N PRO A 170 -23.68 23.98 -1.73
CA PRO A 170 -24.36 25.25 -1.55
C PRO A 170 -24.71 25.53 -0.09
N LYS A 171 -24.44 26.75 0.36
CA LYS A 171 -24.71 27.16 1.76
C LYS A 171 -26.19 27.16 2.10
N GLU A 172 -27.02 27.43 1.11
CA GLU A 172 -28.47 27.48 1.21
C GLU A 172 -29.04 26.13 1.73
N MET A 173 -28.43 25.01 1.38
CA MET A 173 -28.83 23.69 1.90
C MET A 173 -28.64 23.58 3.41
N TYR A 174 -27.55 24.14 3.93
CA TYR A 174 -27.27 24.16 5.37
C TYR A 174 -28.17 25.15 6.11
N GLU A 175 -28.51 26.27 5.48
CA GLU A 175 -29.39 27.30 6.03
C GLU A 175 -30.81 26.76 6.11
N ALA A 176 -31.35 26.15 5.06
CA ALA A 176 -32.67 25.52 5.06
C ALA A 176 -32.77 24.44 6.14
N ALA A 177 -31.82 23.51 6.20
CA ALA A 177 -31.78 22.48 7.23
C ALA A 177 -31.68 23.04 8.67
N ARG A 178 -31.08 24.22 8.83
CA ARG A 178 -31.01 24.90 10.14
C ARG A 178 -32.35 25.50 10.52
N VAL A 179 -33.09 26.04 9.56
CA VAL A 179 -34.48 26.54 9.78
C VAL A 179 -35.42 25.40 10.16
N ASP A 180 -35.22 24.20 9.54
CA ASP A 180 -35.94 22.96 9.85
C ASP A 180 -35.54 22.33 11.20
N GLY A 181 -34.62 22.96 11.95
CA GLY A 181 -34.17 22.50 13.27
C GLY A 181 -33.16 21.38 13.27
N ALA A 182 -32.54 21.06 12.12
CA ALA A 182 -31.55 19.99 12.04
C ALA A 182 -30.25 20.34 12.80
N THR A 183 -29.81 19.43 13.66
CA THR A 183 -28.55 19.56 14.42
C THR A 183 -27.32 19.47 13.48
N GLY A 184 -26.15 19.89 13.97
CA GLY A 184 -24.91 19.80 13.20
C GLY A 184 -24.57 18.36 12.77
N TRP A 185 -24.83 17.39 13.65
CA TRP A 185 -24.63 15.95 13.38
C TRP A 185 -25.57 15.42 12.29
N GLN A 186 -26.86 15.81 12.36
CA GLN A 186 -27.84 15.45 11.31
C GLN A 186 -27.42 16.04 9.97
N ARG A 187 -27.08 17.33 9.89
CA ARG A 187 -26.62 17.97 8.65
C ARG A 187 -25.37 17.32 8.09
N PHE A 188 -24.43 16.90 8.95
CA PHE A 188 -23.24 16.19 8.50
C PHE A 188 -23.59 14.87 7.78
N TRP A 189 -24.47 14.05 8.37
CA TRP A 189 -24.79 12.73 7.79
C TRP A 189 -25.83 12.78 6.68
N THR A 190 -26.75 13.77 6.68
CA THR A 190 -27.84 13.83 5.67
C THR A 190 -27.50 14.73 4.47
N ILE A 191 -26.62 15.72 4.63
CA ILE A 191 -26.26 16.66 3.56
C ILE A 191 -24.79 16.48 3.19
N THR A 192 -23.88 16.66 4.18
CA THR A 192 -22.44 16.73 3.88
C THR A 192 -21.92 15.41 3.35
N MET A 193 -22.12 14.29 4.06
CA MET A 193 -21.56 13.01 3.69
C MET A 193 -22.05 12.48 2.34
N PRO A 194 -23.35 12.49 2.02
CA PRO A 194 -23.83 12.01 0.72
C PRO A 194 -23.25 12.81 -0.46
N LEU A 195 -23.27 14.14 -0.37
CA LEU A 195 -22.75 15.01 -1.44
C LEU A 195 -21.23 14.92 -1.59
N LEU A 196 -20.51 14.86 -0.47
CA LEU A 196 -19.06 14.67 -0.46
C LEU A 196 -18.67 13.33 -1.08
N TRP A 197 -19.44 12.26 -0.77
CA TRP A 197 -19.15 10.92 -1.27
C TRP A 197 -19.17 10.85 -2.80
N VAL A 198 -20.10 11.52 -3.47
CA VAL A 198 -20.16 11.59 -4.93
C VAL A 198 -18.86 12.13 -5.53
N SER A 199 -18.30 13.18 -4.92
CA SER A 199 -17.07 13.82 -5.42
C SER A 199 -15.80 13.07 -5.05
N VAL A 200 -15.77 12.42 -3.88
CA VAL A 200 -14.54 11.84 -3.30
C VAL A 200 -14.38 10.35 -3.59
N ALA A 201 -15.47 9.59 -3.75
CA ALA A 201 -15.38 8.14 -3.96
C ALA A 201 -14.47 7.72 -5.13
N PRO A 202 -14.51 8.35 -6.31
CA PRO A 202 -13.60 8.01 -7.41
C PRO A 202 -12.13 8.21 -7.04
N LEU A 203 -11.83 9.26 -6.25
CA LEU A 203 -10.47 9.58 -5.81
C LEU A 203 -9.98 8.61 -4.73
N LEU A 204 -10.87 8.10 -3.88
CA LEU A 204 -10.53 7.04 -2.91
C LEU A 204 -10.15 5.74 -3.61
N ILE A 205 -10.88 5.35 -4.66
CA ILE A 205 -10.56 4.15 -5.45
C ILE A 205 -9.22 4.34 -6.17
N GLY A 206 -8.97 5.51 -6.75
CA GLY A 206 -7.68 5.85 -7.35
C GLY A 206 -6.54 5.79 -6.34
N SER A 207 -6.74 6.32 -5.13
CA SER A 207 -5.77 6.28 -4.03
C SER A 207 -5.52 4.85 -3.53
N PHE A 208 -6.55 4.01 -3.53
CA PHE A 208 -6.40 2.59 -3.22
C PHE A 208 -5.50 1.90 -4.25
N ALA A 209 -5.74 2.09 -5.55
CA ALA A 209 -4.92 1.52 -6.61
C ALA A 209 -3.46 2.01 -6.56
N PHE A 210 -3.25 3.29 -6.25
CA PHE A 210 -1.91 3.85 -6.05
C PHE A 210 -1.21 3.22 -4.86
N THR A 211 -1.88 3.14 -3.70
CA THR A 211 -1.33 2.56 -2.47
C THR A 211 -1.05 1.06 -2.63
N PHE A 212 -1.89 0.35 -3.37
CA PHE A 212 -1.73 -1.08 -3.68
C PHE A 212 -0.37 -1.39 -4.31
N ASN A 213 0.19 -0.45 -5.06
CA ASN A 213 1.49 -0.56 -5.75
C ASN A 213 2.59 0.32 -5.13
N ASN A 214 2.42 0.80 -3.90
CA ASN A 214 3.41 1.67 -3.28
C ASN A 214 4.63 0.90 -2.76
N PHE A 215 5.51 0.54 -3.68
CA PHE A 215 6.78 -0.14 -3.39
C PHE A 215 7.67 0.65 -2.44
N THR A 216 7.78 1.97 -2.66
CA THR A 216 8.78 2.83 -2.03
C THR A 216 8.69 2.81 -0.50
N ILE A 217 7.50 2.97 0.06
CA ILE A 217 7.32 3.01 1.52
C ILE A 217 7.64 1.65 2.14
N ILE A 218 7.13 0.57 1.57
CA ILE A 218 7.40 -0.78 2.08
C ILE A 218 8.90 -1.08 2.05
N TRP A 219 9.55 -0.78 0.91
CA TRP A 219 10.94 -1.12 0.70
C TRP A 219 11.89 -0.32 1.58
N LEU A 220 11.70 0.98 1.68
CA LEU A 220 12.59 1.85 2.43
C LEU A 220 12.39 1.79 3.95
N VAL A 221 11.22 1.41 4.43
CA VAL A 221 10.96 1.33 5.88
C VAL A 221 11.29 -0.05 6.44
N THR A 222 10.81 -1.12 5.81
CA THR A 222 10.93 -2.48 6.35
C THR A 222 11.65 -3.46 5.42
N ALA A 223 11.79 -3.14 4.13
CA ALA A 223 12.23 -4.06 3.08
C ALA A 223 11.42 -5.38 3.10
N GLY A 224 10.11 -5.28 3.38
CA GLY A 224 9.23 -6.43 3.51
C GLY A 224 9.33 -7.20 4.84
N ARG A 225 10.30 -6.87 5.70
CA ARG A 225 10.59 -7.61 6.96
C ARG A 225 9.51 -7.35 8.02
N PRO A 226 9.45 -8.19 9.08
CA PRO A 226 10.22 -9.41 9.33
C PRO A 226 9.88 -10.55 8.35
N ALA A 227 10.82 -11.49 8.21
CA ALA A 227 10.63 -12.65 7.33
C ALA A 227 9.51 -13.57 7.84
N VAL A 228 8.79 -14.21 6.93
CA VAL A 228 7.78 -15.21 7.28
C VAL A 228 8.47 -16.55 7.50
N LEU A 229 8.41 -17.09 8.72
CA LEU A 229 8.96 -18.38 9.04
C LEU A 229 8.21 -19.48 8.28
N GLY A 230 8.97 -20.36 7.60
CA GLY A 230 8.42 -21.47 6.82
C GLY A 230 7.81 -21.09 5.47
N ALA A 231 7.98 -19.86 5.01
CA ALA A 231 7.59 -19.47 3.65
C ALA A 231 8.40 -20.27 2.60
N ALA A 232 7.75 -20.61 1.49
CA ALA A 232 8.40 -21.30 0.36
C ALA A 232 9.16 -20.32 -0.54
N THR A 233 8.82 -19.06 -0.45
CA THR A 233 9.37 -17.93 -1.22
C THR A 233 10.00 -16.92 -0.27
N PRO A 234 10.83 -15.99 -0.75
CA PRO A 234 11.41 -14.93 0.08
C PRO A 234 10.37 -13.89 0.50
N ALA A 235 9.26 -14.32 1.09
CA ALA A 235 8.20 -13.44 1.54
C ALA A 235 8.43 -12.93 2.95
N GLY A 236 8.20 -11.64 3.17
CA GLY A 236 8.16 -11.02 4.48
C GLY A 236 6.74 -10.66 4.92
N VAL A 237 6.59 -10.36 6.20
CA VAL A 237 5.28 -10.08 6.83
C VAL A 237 4.67 -8.77 6.34
N THR A 238 5.51 -7.82 5.96
CA THR A 238 5.10 -6.51 5.46
C THR A 238 5.20 -6.39 3.95
N ASP A 239 5.60 -7.46 3.24
CA ASP A 239 5.62 -7.44 1.78
C ASP A 239 4.21 -7.24 1.21
N ILE A 240 4.08 -6.31 0.30
CA ILE A 240 2.96 -6.21 -0.63
C ILE A 240 3.32 -6.89 -1.94
N LEU A 241 2.35 -7.13 -2.82
CA LEU A 241 2.59 -7.90 -4.04
C LEU A 241 3.76 -7.39 -4.87
N ILE A 242 3.92 -6.07 -5.03
CA ILE A 242 5.02 -5.49 -5.81
C ILE A 242 6.39 -5.70 -5.14
N SER A 243 6.52 -5.54 -3.81
CA SER A 243 7.77 -5.76 -3.11
C SER A 243 8.14 -7.24 -3.04
N TRP A 244 7.17 -8.12 -2.86
CA TRP A 244 7.36 -9.56 -2.95
C TRP A 244 7.81 -9.99 -4.35
N THR A 245 7.20 -9.44 -5.41
CA THR A 245 7.61 -9.67 -6.79
C THR A 245 9.08 -9.28 -7.02
N TYR A 246 9.48 -8.14 -6.48
CA TYR A 246 10.88 -7.70 -6.52
C TYR A 246 11.80 -8.72 -5.83
N ARG A 247 11.43 -9.21 -4.65
CA ARG A 247 12.23 -10.21 -3.92
C ARG A 247 12.29 -11.55 -4.64
N LEU A 248 11.20 -12.00 -5.27
CA LEU A 248 11.20 -13.19 -6.13
C LEU A 248 12.19 -13.05 -7.29
N ALA A 249 12.25 -11.84 -7.87
CA ALA A 249 13.12 -11.59 -9.01
C ALA A 249 14.60 -11.49 -8.64
N PHE A 250 14.94 -10.90 -7.48
CA PHE A 250 16.30 -10.46 -7.18
C PHE A 250 16.89 -10.98 -5.85
N GLU A 251 16.08 -11.53 -4.93
CA GLU A 251 16.52 -11.95 -3.59
C GLU A 251 16.25 -13.45 -3.29
N GLY A 252 15.98 -14.28 -4.28
CA GLY A 252 15.69 -15.69 -4.07
C GLY A 252 16.93 -16.50 -3.70
N ASP A 253 16.96 -17.13 -2.52
CA ASP A 253 18.06 -18.03 -2.06
C ASP A 253 18.32 -19.22 -3.01
N ARG A 254 17.33 -19.61 -3.80
CA ARG A 254 17.39 -20.73 -4.77
C ARG A 254 17.62 -20.30 -6.22
N GLY A 255 18.13 -19.08 -6.41
CA GLY A 255 18.24 -18.42 -7.70
C GLY A 255 17.04 -17.54 -8.02
N ASN A 256 17.24 -16.56 -8.88
CA ASN A 256 16.22 -15.57 -9.24
C ASN A 256 15.02 -16.25 -9.93
N GLN A 257 13.85 -16.15 -9.33
CA GLN A 257 12.60 -16.72 -9.86
C GLN A 257 11.92 -15.76 -10.84
N LEU A 258 12.66 -15.29 -11.86
CA LEU A 258 12.21 -14.27 -12.81
C LEU A 258 10.88 -14.64 -13.50
N GLY A 259 10.70 -15.92 -13.85
CA GLY A 259 9.47 -16.40 -14.48
C GLY A 259 8.24 -16.29 -13.56
N LEU A 260 8.40 -16.64 -12.28
CA LEU A 260 7.32 -16.52 -11.29
C LEU A 260 7.04 -15.03 -10.98
N ALA A 261 8.09 -14.23 -10.81
CA ALA A 261 7.98 -12.79 -10.61
C ALA A 261 7.23 -12.10 -11.76
N SER A 262 7.54 -12.46 -13.01
CA SER A 262 6.84 -11.95 -14.19
C SER A 262 5.36 -12.34 -14.21
N ALA A 263 5.04 -13.61 -13.86
CA ALA A 263 3.65 -14.05 -13.76
C ALA A 263 2.87 -13.28 -12.68
N VAL A 264 3.47 -13.06 -11.51
CA VAL A 264 2.86 -12.26 -10.43
C VAL A 264 2.68 -10.81 -10.87
N SER A 265 3.65 -10.20 -11.59
CA SER A 265 3.53 -8.83 -12.13
C SER A 265 2.31 -8.69 -13.06
N ILE A 266 2.07 -9.67 -13.92
CA ILE A 266 0.90 -9.66 -14.82
C ILE A 266 -0.40 -9.82 -14.00
N LEU A 267 -0.42 -10.67 -12.98
CA LEU A 267 -1.58 -10.78 -12.08
C LEU A 267 -1.86 -9.45 -11.35
N ILE A 268 -0.83 -8.76 -10.87
CA ILE A 268 -0.97 -7.41 -10.27
C ILE A 268 -1.59 -6.44 -11.29
N PHE A 269 -1.08 -6.44 -12.52
CA PHE A 269 -1.62 -5.59 -13.58
C PHE A 269 -3.11 -5.86 -13.84
N VAL A 270 -3.50 -7.13 -13.95
CA VAL A 270 -4.91 -7.52 -14.16
C VAL A 270 -5.79 -7.05 -12.99
N ILE A 271 -5.33 -7.23 -11.75
CA ILE A 271 -6.05 -6.79 -10.55
C ILE A 271 -6.27 -5.26 -10.59
N ILE A 272 -5.20 -4.49 -10.83
CA ILE A 272 -5.28 -3.03 -10.85
C ILE A 272 -6.12 -2.54 -12.03
N ALA A 273 -5.96 -3.14 -13.22
CA ALA A 273 -6.78 -2.81 -14.38
C ALA A 273 -8.28 -3.06 -14.10
N THR A 274 -8.60 -4.15 -13.42
CA THR A 274 -9.98 -4.46 -13.00
C THR A 274 -10.51 -3.42 -12.01
N ILE A 275 -9.73 -3.07 -10.98
CA ILE A 275 -10.10 -2.03 -10.00
C ILE A 275 -10.34 -0.69 -10.72
N SER A 276 -9.45 -0.33 -11.64
CA SER A 276 -9.56 0.92 -12.42
C SER A 276 -10.78 0.91 -13.34
N ALA A 277 -11.07 -0.19 -14.01
CA ALA A 277 -12.25 -0.33 -14.87
C ALA A 277 -13.56 -0.20 -14.06
N VAL A 278 -13.59 -0.82 -12.89
CA VAL A 278 -14.72 -0.68 -11.94
C VAL A 278 -14.85 0.79 -11.50
N ASN A 279 -13.75 1.46 -11.17
CA ASN A 279 -13.75 2.88 -10.80
C ASN A 279 -14.38 3.75 -11.90
N PHE A 280 -13.94 3.61 -13.15
CA PHE A 280 -14.49 4.36 -14.28
C PHE A 280 -16.00 4.12 -14.47
N ARG A 281 -16.45 2.89 -14.26
CA ARG A 281 -17.87 2.57 -14.37
C ARG A 281 -18.70 3.22 -13.26
N PHE A 282 -18.18 3.22 -12.03
CA PHE A 282 -18.81 3.92 -10.90
C PHE A 282 -18.85 5.44 -11.10
N THR A 283 -17.76 6.04 -11.57
CA THR A 283 -17.68 7.49 -11.81
C THR A 283 -18.72 7.92 -12.82
N ARG A 284 -18.85 7.21 -13.95
CA ARG A 284 -19.89 7.51 -14.96
C ARG A 284 -21.30 7.39 -14.39
N ALA A 285 -21.58 6.34 -13.63
CA ALA A 285 -22.90 6.17 -13.00
C ALA A 285 -23.25 7.31 -12.04
N LEU A 286 -22.25 7.84 -11.29
CA LEU A 286 -22.44 8.98 -10.39
C LEU A 286 -22.67 10.30 -11.16
N GLU A 287 -21.95 10.52 -12.28
CA GLU A 287 -22.14 11.68 -13.16
C GLU A 287 -23.53 11.67 -13.81
N ASP A 288 -24.01 10.51 -14.25
CA ASP A 288 -25.35 10.38 -14.85
C ASP A 288 -26.47 10.69 -13.83
N VAL A 289 -26.30 10.27 -12.56
CA VAL A 289 -27.23 10.64 -11.48
C VAL A 289 -27.21 12.15 -11.19
N SER A 290 -26.04 12.78 -11.26
CA SER A 290 -25.90 14.22 -11.00
C SER A 290 -26.41 15.10 -12.16
N ARG A 291 -26.51 14.57 -13.38
CA ARG A 291 -27.04 15.26 -14.57
C ARG A 291 -28.56 15.06 -14.73
N GLY A 292 -29.12 14.09 -14.05
CA GLY A 292 -30.57 13.76 -14.09
C GLY A 292 -31.38 14.44 -12.99
N VAL A 293 -30.74 15.27 -12.17
CA VAL A 293 -31.33 16.17 -11.17
C VAL A 293 -31.05 17.62 -11.57
#